data_3fa993c291a3f2dc7a59b4523eaae033
#
_entry.id   3fa993c291a3f2dc7a59b4523eaae033
#
_cell.length_a   1.000
_cell.length_b   1.000
_cell.length_c   1.000
_cell.angle_alpha   90.00
_cell.angle_beta   90.00
_cell.angle_gamma   90.00
#
_symmetry.space_group_name_H-M   'P 1'
#
loop_
_entity.id
_entity.type
_entity.pdbx_description
1 polymer ?
#
loop_
_entity_poly.entity_id
_entity_poly.type
_entity_poly.pdbx_seq_one_letter_code
_entity_poly.pdbx_strand_id
1 'polypeptide(L)'
;MMIALIEDGVPQAGWLYDPVADRMAHAVRGGGAFVDGQPVTAQGTGAAEPVAALATYFMSDTDRAALADRVAGRLTLVDIPRCAAEQYPRLVLGENDLALFQRTLPWDHAAGVLFLEEAGGRVARADGSPFRVGDTRRGMLGAASPELWDMAAPLIFG
;
A
#
# COMPACT_ATOMS: atom_id res chain seq x y z
N MET A 1 -7.15 10.10 9.47
CA MET A 1 -6.13 10.32 10.53
C MET A 1 -5.30 9.06 10.66
N MET A 2 -3.97 9.18 10.88
CA MET A 2 -3.09 8.01 11.07
C MET A 2 -2.23 8.21 12.33
N ILE A 3 -2.07 7.13 13.11
CA ILE A 3 -1.19 7.10 14.28
C ILE A 3 -0.41 5.78 14.22
N ALA A 4 0.89 5.80 14.54
CA ALA A 4 1.70 4.60 14.65
C ALA A 4 2.58 4.65 15.90
N LEU A 5 2.70 3.51 16.58
CA LEU A 5 3.73 3.25 17.57
C LEU A 5 4.93 2.61 16.86
N ILE A 6 6.12 3.19 17.06
CA ILE A 6 7.33 2.75 16.37
C ILE A 6 8.41 2.42 17.39
N GLU A 7 9.06 1.29 17.23
CA GLU A 7 10.22 0.86 18.02
C GLU A 7 11.35 0.46 17.05
N ASP A 8 12.54 1.01 17.24
CA ASP A 8 13.73 0.78 16.42
C ASP A 8 13.47 0.92 14.90
N GLY A 9 12.68 1.93 14.53
CA GLY A 9 12.31 2.20 13.13
C GLY A 9 11.28 1.24 12.54
N VAL A 10 10.71 0.34 13.34
CA VAL A 10 9.71 -0.65 12.92
C VAL A 10 8.35 -0.31 13.54
N PRO A 11 7.28 -0.20 12.74
CA PRO A 11 5.93 -0.04 13.28
C PRO A 11 5.50 -1.26 14.11
N GLN A 12 5.04 -1.04 15.33
CA GLN A 12 4.56 -2.07 16.27
C GLN A 12 3.04 -2.07 16.41
N ALA A 13 2.42 -0.90 16.33
CA ALA A 13 0.96 -0.75 16.27
C ALA A 13 0.60 0.42 15.36
N GLY A 14 -0.56 0.36 14.72
CA GLY A 14 -1.02 1.40 13.81
C GLY A 14 -2.54 1.51 13.76
N TRP A 15 -3.02 2.74 13.63
CA TRP A 15 -4.44 3.09 13.51
C TRP A 15 -4.66 4.03 12.33
N LEU A 16 -5.67 3.74 11.53
CA LEU A 16 -6.13 4.55 10.41
C LEU A 16 -7.62 4.84 10.64
N TYR A 17 -7.96 6.09 10.91
CA TYR A 17 -9.33 6.50 11.13
C TYR A 17 -9.85 7.39 10.00
N ASP A 18 -10.95 6.98 9.41
CA ASP A 18 -11.73 7.76 8.45
C ASP A 18 -12.91 8.40 9.18
N PRO A 19 -12.89 9.72 9.43
CA PRO A 19 -13.95 10.39 10.15
C PRO A 19 -15.23 10.61 9.32
N VAL A 20 -15.18 10.41 8.01
CA VAL A 20 -16.34 10.56 7.13
C VAL A 20 -17.17 9.28 7.12
N ALA A 21 -16.50 8.14 7.00
CA ALA A 21 -17.13 6.82 7.05
C ALA A 21 -17.30 6.28 8.47
N ASP A 22 -16.75 6.97 9.48
CA ASP A 22 -16.65 6.50 10.89
C ASP A 22 -16.04 5.09 10.97
N ARG A 23 -14.97 4.87 10.19
CA ARG A 23 -14.29 3.56 10.06
C ARG A 23 -12.92 3.60 10.73
N MET A 24 -12.66 2.65 11.61
CA MET A 24 -11.37 2.45 12.28
C MET A 24 -10.69 1.18 11.77
N ALA A 25 -9.57 1.33 11.05
CA ALA A 25 -8.68 0.23 10.72
C ALA A 25 -7.47 0.26 11.66
N HIS A 26 -7.04 -0.91 12.17
CA HIS A 26 -5.86 -0.98 13.04
C HIS A 26 -5.17 -2.34 12.94
N ALA A 27 -3.91 -2.36 13.34
CA ALA A 27 -3.13 -3.58 13.47
C ALA A 27 -2.10 -3.46 14.59
N VAL A 28 -1.72 -4.60 15.14
CA VAL A 28 -0.60 -4.76 16.06
C VAL A 28 0.31 -5.85 15.49
N ARG A 29 1.61 -5.64 15.52
CA ARG A 29 2.59 -6.60 14.98
C ARG A 29 2.44 -7.98 15.61
N GLY A 30 2.21 -8.98 14.75
CA GLY A 30 1.91 -10.37 15.16
C GLY A 30 0.52 -10.57 15.76
N GLY A 31 -0.33 -9.54 15.75
CA GLY A 31 -1.70 -9.59 16.31
C GLY A 31 -2.80 -9.58 15.25
N GLY A 32 -2.44 -9.44 13.97
CA GLY A 32 -3.40 -9.33 12.87
C GLY A 32 -3.95 -7.92 12.64
N ALA A 33 -4.80 -7.80 11.64
CA ALA A 33 -5.44 -6.57 11.22
C ALA A 33 -6.95 -6.60 11.47
N PHE A 34 -7.51 -5.42 11.78
CA PHE A 34 -8.92 -5.28 12.15
C PHE A 34 -9.54 -4.03 11.49
N VAL A 35 -10.81 -4.13 11.13
CA VAL A 35 -11.64 -2.99 10.73
C VAL A 35 -12.89 -2.99 11.62
N ASP A 36 -13.14 -1.88 12.32
CA ASP A 36 -14.28 -1.71 13.26
C ASP A 36 -14.37 -2.88 14.26
N GLY A 37 -13.20 -3.33 14.75
CA GLY A 37 -13.07 -4.43 15.70
C GLY A 37 -13.25 -5.83 15.12
N GLN A 38 -13.51 -5.97 13.81
CA GLN A 38 -13.61 -7.26 13.14
C GLN A 38 -12.27 -7.61 12.48
N PRO A 39 -11.77 -8.86 12.63
CA PRO A 39 -10.54 -9.29 11.97
C PRO A 39 -10.72 -9.28 10.45
N VAL A 40 -9.68 -8.82 9.74
CA VAL A 40 -9.68 -8.75 8.28
C VAL A 40 -8.42 -9.38 7.71
N THR A 41 -8.54 -9.94 6.50
CA THR A 41 -7.42 -10.36 5.67
C THR A 41 -7.50 -9.61 4.34
N ALA A 42 -6.35 -9.27 3.78
CA ALA A 42 -6.28 -8.62 2.48
C ALA A 42 -6.88 -9.53 1.40
N GLN A 43 -7.74 -8.95 0.59
CA GLN A 43 -8.42 -9.64 -0.50
C GLN A 43 -8.05 -8.94 -1.80
N GLY A 44 -7.70 -9.71 -2.83
CA GLY A 44 -7.60 -9.17 -4.17
C GLY A 44 -8.99 -8.83 -4.72
N THR A 45 -9.04 -7.94 -5.72
CA THR A 45 -10.30 -7.55 -6.39
C THR A 45 -10.98 -8.72 -7.11
N GLY A 46 -10.23 -9.77 -7.44
CA GLY A 46 -10.70 -10.88 -8.28
C GLY A 46 -10.81 -10.52 -9.76
N ALA A 47 -10.39 -9.33 -10.16
CA ALA A 47 -10.39 -8.91 -11.56
C ALA A 47 -9.36 -9.70 -12.38
N ALA A 48 -9.65 -9.93 -13.68
CA ALA A 48 -8.74 -10.63 -14.58
C ALA A 48 -7.40 -9.87 -14.76
N GLU A 49 -7.47 -8.54 -14.81
CA GLU A 49 -6.31 -7.65 -14.74
C GLU A 49 -6.29 -6.98 -13.37
N PRO A 50 -5.19 -7.08 -12.60
CA PRO A 50 -5.12 -6.46 -11.28
C PRO A 50 -5.38 -4.95 -11.32
N VAL A 51 -6.14 -4.46 -10.35
CA VAL A 51 -6.51 -3.05 -10.22
C VAL A 51 -5.43 -2.29 -9.47
N ALA A 52 -4.84 -1.27 -10.11
CA ALA A 52 -3.68 -0.56 -9.60
C ALA A 52 -3.90 0.95 -9.46
N ALA A 53 -3.66 1.47 -8.26
CA ALA A 53 -3.63 2.90 -7.94
C ALA A 53 -2.16 3.38 -7.91
N LEU A 54 -1.68 3.98 -9.01
CA LEU A 54 -0.28 4.36 -9.16
C LEU A 54 -0.08 5.86 -8.96
N ALA A 55 0.59 6.26 -7.87
CA ALA A 55 0.94 7.65 -7.61
C ALA A 55 2.12 8.10 -8.49
N THR A 56 1.83 8.63 -9.67
CA THR A 56 2.83 9.02 -10.69
C THR A 56 3.15 10.52 -10.74
N TYR A 57 2.45 11.34 -9.97
CA TYR A 57 2.57 12.81 -10.04
C TYR A 57 3.91 13.39 -9.55
N PHE A 58 4.76 12.57 -8.90
CA PHE A 58 6.14 12.93 -8.53
C PHE A 58 7.20 12.38 -9.50
N MET A 59 6.77 11.70 -10.56
CA MET A 59 7.64 11.17 -11.61
C MET A 59 7.87 12.24 -12.70
N SER A 60 8.99 12.13 -13.41
CA SER A 60 9.17 12.86 -14.65
C SER A 60 8.16 12.42 -15.72
N ASP A 61 7.91 13.25 -16.73
CA ASP A 61 6.99 12.87 -17.82
C ASP A 61 7.50 11.64 -18.58
N THR A 62 8.82 11.53 -18.74
CA THR A 62 9.48 10.38 -19.39
C THR A 62 9.27 9.09 -18.59
N ASP A 63 9.50 9.12 -17.25
CA ASP A 63 9.32 7.94 -16.40
C ASP A 63 7.85 7.53 -16.32
N ARG A 64 6.96 8.53 -16.30
CA ARG A 64 5.51 8.28 -16.30
C ARG A 64 5.05 7.60 -17.58
N ALA A 65 5.53 8.06 -18.75
CA ALA A 65 5.22 7.45 -20.03
C ALA A 65 5.78 6.01 -20.09
N ALA A 66 7.03 5.81 -19.71
CA ALA A 66 7.65 4.49 -19.68
C ALA A 66 6.91 3.51 -18.74
N LEU A 67 6.46 3.98 -17.57
CA LEU A 67 5.63 3.17 -16.67
C LEU A 67 4.29 2.83 -17.32
N ALA A 68 3.61 3.81 -17.93
CA ALA A 68 2.33 3.59 -18.60
C ALA A 68 2.44 2.53 -19.70
N ASP A 69 3.50 2.56 -20.51
CA ASP A 69 3.76 1.57 -21.55
C ASP A 69 3.98 0.16 -20.97
N ARG A 70 4.73 0.05 -19.87
CA ARG A 70 4.99 -1.26 -19.22
C ARG A 70 3.75 -1.91 -18.63
N VAL A 71 2.83 -1.12 -18.08
CA VAL A 71 1.63 -1.63 -17.42
C VAL A 71 0.42 -1.75 -18.33
N ALA A 72 0.48 -1.21 -19.56
CA ALA A 72 -0.61 -1.27 -20.52
C ALA A 72 -1.04 -2.71 -20.84
N GLY A 73 -2.35 -3.00 -20.72
CA GLY A 73 -2.90 -4.34 -20.94
C GLY A 73 -2.44 -5.41 -19.93
N ARG A 74 -1.86 -4.96 -18.82
CA ARG A 74 -1.41 -5.82 -17.71
C ARG A 74 -2.06 -5.44 -16.39
N LEU A 75 -2.36 -4.15 -16.20
CA LEU A 75 -2.99 -3.61 -15.01
C LEU A 75 -4.15 -2.68 -15.41
N THR A 76 -5.25 -2.75 -14.68
CA THR A 76 -6.33 -1.77 -14.76
C THR A 76 -6.00 -0.60 -13.85
N LEU A 77 -5.73 0.57 -14.43
CA LEU A 77 -5.38 1.76 -13.65
C LEU A 77 -6.62 2.48 -13.13
N VAL A 78 -6.60 2.86 -11.86
CA VAL A 78 -7.64 3.65 -11.20
C VAL A 78 -7.07 4.90 -10.54
N ASP A 79 -7.96 5.86 -10.27
CA ASP A 79 -7.58 7.09 -9.59
C ASP A 79 -7.10 6.82 -8.16
N ILE A 80 -6.08 7.58 -7.76
CA ILE A 80 -5.57 7.54 -6.39
C ILE A 80 -6.37 8.49 -5.48
N PRO A 81 -6.68 8.11 -4.25
CA PRO A 81 -7.42 8.96 -3.30
C PRO A 81 -6.58 10.14 -2.79
N ARG A 82 -5.29 10.23 -3.11
CA ARG A 82 -4.32 11.20 -2.58
C ARG A 82 -4.24 11.25 -1.06
N CYS A 83 -4.63 10.16 -0.43
CA CYS A 83 -4.63 9.98 1.02
C CYS A 83 -4.19 8.53 1.31
N ALA A 84 -3.03 8.36 1.94
CA ALA A 84 -2.53 7.03 2.25
C ALA A 84 -3.42 6.30 3.27
N ALA A 85 -4.02 7.04 4.22
CA ALA A 85 -4.96 6.48 5.18
C ALA A 85 -6.20 5.84 4.53
N GLU A 86 -6.56 6.28 3.33
CA GLU A 86 -7.64 5.68 2.53
C GLU A 86 -7.11 4.59 1.60
N GLN A 87 -5.89 4.75 1.06
CA GLN A 87 -5.34 3.79 0.08
C GLN A 87 -5.04 2.41 0.70
N TYR A 88 -4.56 2.35 1.95
CA TYR A 88 -4.29 1.08 2.61
C TYR A 88 -5.55 0.25 2.90
N PRO A 89 -6.65 0.83 3.45
CA PRO A 89 -7.93 0.11 3.54
C PRO A 89 -8.43 -0.41 2.19
N ARG A 90 -8.30 0.33 1.10
CA ARG A 90 -8.70 -0.14 -0.24
C ARG A 90 -7.97 -1.40 -0.68
N LEU A 91 -6.67 -1.53 -0.36
CA LEU A 91 -5.89 -2.75 -0.63
C LEU A 91 -6.37 -3.94 0.21
N VAL A 92 -6.73 -3.71 1.47
CA VAL A 92 -7.17 -4.78 2.37
C VAL A 92 -8.61 -5.20 2.07
N LEU A 93 -9.48 -4.25 1.72
CA LEU A 93 -10.91 -4.49 1.51
C LEU A 93 -11.28 -4.90 0.07
N GLY A 94 -10.30 -5.11 -0.80
CA GLY A 94 -10.51 -5.62 -2.15
C GLY A 94 -11.00 -4.58 -3.17
N GLU A 95 -10.77 -3.29 -2.90
CA GLU A 95 -11.06 -2.23 -3.88
C GLU A 95 -9.89 -2.02 -4.87
N ASN A 96 -8.66 -2.29 -4.43
CA ASN A 96 -7.45 -2.26 -5.24
C ASN A 96 -6.60 -3.50 -4.96
N ASP A 97 -5.85 -3.96 -5.95
CA ASP A 97 -4.84 -5.01 -5.81
C ASP A 97 -3.46 -4.46 -5.50
N LEU A 98 -3.15 -3.29 -6.08
CA LEU A 98 -1.81 -2.68 -6.07
C LEU A 98 -1.90 -1.17 -5.78
N ALA A 99 -0.92 -0.65 -5.05
CA ALA A 99 -0.71 0.79 -4.87
C ALA A 99 0.76 1.16 -4.89
N LEU A 100 1.15 2.08 -5.79
CA LEU A 100 2.49 2.65 -5.82
C LEU A 100 2.53 3.96 -5.02
N PHE A 101 3.48 4.06 -4.09
CA PHE A 101 3.76 5.25 -3.29
C PHE A 101 5.14 5.80 -3.65
N GLN A 102 5.22 7.04 -4.16
CA GLN A 102 6.49 7.68 -4.53
C GLN A 102 7.21 8.34 -3.35
N ARG A 103 6.45 8.98 -2.46
CA ARG A 103 6.98 9.56 -1.21
C ARG A 103 6.55 8.69 -0.06
N THR A 104 7.50 8.31 0.79
CA THR A 104 7.26 7.34 1.88
C THR A 104 7.55 7.95 3.25
N LEU A 105 6.88 9.08 3.52
CA LEU A 105 7.01 9.78 4.80
C LEU A 105 6.41 8.93 5.94
N PRO A 106 7.07 8.85 7.10
CA PRO A 106 6.62 7.95 8.18
C PRO A 106 5.18 8.18 8.63
N TRP A 107 4.77 9.43 8.75
CA TRP A 107 3.41 9.80 9.18
C TRP A 107 2.32 9.46 8.16
N ASP A 108 2.69 9.24 6.89
CA ASP A 108 1.77 8.82 5.83
C ASP A 108 1.72 7.30 5.68
N HIS A 109 2.74 6.56 6.17
CA HIS A 109 2.89 5.16 5.79
C HIS A 109 3.03 4.18 6.95
N ALA A 110 3.61 4.57 8.10
CA ALA A 110 3.96 3.61 9.16
C ALA A 110 2.77 2.76 9.64
N ALA A 111 1.60 3.37 9.88
CA ALA A 111 0.41 2.66 10.30
C ALA A 111 -0.17 1.78 9.18
N GLY A 112 -0.22 2.31 7.96
CA GLY A 112 -0.80 1.62 6.81
C GLY A 112 0.02 0.42 6.34
N VAL A 113 1.36 0.54 6.37
CA VAL A 113 2.26 -0.58 6.07
C VAL A 113 1.99 -1.74 7.03
N LEU A 114 1.99 -1.47 8.34
CA LEU A 114 1.71 -2.51 9.33
C LEU A 114 0.32 -3.12 9.13
N PHE A 115 -0.70 -2.30 8.91
CA PHE A 115 -2.07 -2.77 8.68
C PHE A 115 -2.17 -3.72 7.48
N LEU A 116 -1.53 -3.37 6.35
CA LEU A 116 -1.54 -4.22 5.16
C LEU A 116 -0.74 -5.51 5.35
N GLU A 117 0.44 -5.44 5.99
CA GLU A 117 1.27 -6.63 6.28
C GLU A 117 0.56 -7.59 7.24
N GLU A 118 -0.04 -7.09 8.31
CA GLU A 118 -0.80 -7.92 9.27
C GLU A 118 -2.11 -8.49 8.68
N ALA A 119 -2.63 -7.85 7.62
CA ALA A 119 -3.73 -8.41 6.83
C ALA A 119 -3.29 -9.49 5.82
N GLY A 120 -1.99 -9.77 5.70
CA GLY A 120 -1.44 -10.76 4.76
C GLY A 120 -1.02 -10.21 3.40
N GLY A 121 -1.12 -8.91 3.19
CA GLY A 121 -0.56 -8.24 2.02
C GLY A 121 0.96 -8.06 2.13
N ARG A 122 1.55 -7.41 1.14
CA ARG A 122 2.99 -7.12 1.12
C ARG A 122 3.25 -5.65 0.79
N VAL A 123 4.20 -5.06 1.52
CA VAL A 123 4.73 -3.73 1.21
C VAL A 123 6.25 -3.81 1.13
N ALA A 124 6.81 -3.42 -0.01
CA ALA A 124 8.27 -3.41 -0.15
C ALA A 124 8.73 -2.36 -1.16
N ARG A 125 10.02 -2.05 -1.10
CA ARG A 125 10.73 -1.19 -2.04
C ARG A 125 11.08 -1.97 -3.32
N ALA A 126 11.56 -1.27 -4.35
CA ALA A 126 11.97 -1.88 -5.62
C ALA A 126 12.97 -3.04 -5.45
N ASP A 127 13.86 -2.95 -4.48
CA ASP A 127 14.85 -4.00 -4.15
C ASP A 127 14.30 -5.11 -3.24
N GLY A 128 13.00 -5.11 -2.96
CA GLY A 128 12.34 -6.05 -2.07
C GLY A 128 12.54 -5.77 -0.58
N SER A 129 13.30 -4.74 -0.19
CA SER A 129 13.51 -4.40 1.20
C SER A 129 12.24 -3.85 1.86
N PRO A 130 12.00 -4.16 3.15
CA PRO A 130 10.81 -3.70 3.86
C PRO A 130 10.86 -2.19 4.14
N PHE A 131 9.68 -1.61 4.42
CA PHE A 131 9.60 -0.25 4.94
C PHE A 131 10.28 -0.13 6.31
N ARG A 132 11.05 0.95 6.48
CA ARG A 132 11.64 1.36 7.77
C ARG A 132 11.43 2.85 7.97
N VAL A 133 11.05 3.24 9.17
CA VAL A 133 11.02 4.66 9.55
C VAL A 133 12.44 5.21 9.54
N GLY A 134 12.62 6.37 8.89
CA GLY A 134 13.94 6.95 8.66
C GLY A 134 14.57 6.61 7.30
N ASP A 135 14.03 5.62 6.56
CA ASP A 135 14.44 5.36 5.18
C ASP A 135 13.82 6.40 4.23
N THR A 136 14.66 7.24 3.63
CA THR A 136 14.24 8.34 2.75
C THR A 136 14.17 7.97 1.27
N ARG A 137 14.44 6.72 0.90
CA ARG A 137 14.33 6.25 -0.49
C ARG A 137 12.92 6.43 -1.02
N ARG A 138 12.82 6.74 -2.30
CA ARG A 138 11.54 6.86 -3.00
C ARG A 138 11.08 5.51 -3.56
N GLY A 139 9.79 5.39 -3.82
CA GLY A 139 9.19 4.23 -4.44
C GLY A 139 8.96 3.07 -3.46
N MET A 140 7.70 2.74 -3.26
CA MET A 140 7.26 1.60 -2.46
C MET A 140 5.98 1.07 -3.07
N LEU A 141 5.90 -0.24 -3.24
CA LEU A 141 4.70 -0.93 -3.76
C LEU A 141 4.02 -1.67 -2.61
N GLY A 142 2.73 -1.38 -2.42
CA GLY A 142 1.81 -2.19 -1.62
C GLY A 142 0.97 -3.08 -2.52
N ALA A 143 0.76 -4.32 -2.11
CA ALA A 143 -0.06 -5.30 -2.81
C ALA A 143 -0.94 -6.09 -1.85
N ALA A 144 -2.13 -6.46 -2.28
CA ALA A 144 -3.07 -7.25 -1.48
C ALA A 144 -2.55 -8.68 -1.18
N SER A 145 -1.56 -9.17 -1.91
CA SER A 145 -0.85 -10.42 -1.59
C SER A 145 0.63 -10.36 -2.02
N PRO A 146 1.50 -11.24 -1.46
CA PRO A 146 2.88 -11.41 -1.91
C PRO A 146 2.98 -11.74 -3.40
N GLU A 147 2.12 -12.61 -3.92
CA GLU A 147 2.11 -13.04 -5.33
C GLU A 147 1.81 -11.87 -6.26
N LEU A 148 0.83 -11.02 -5.91
CA LEU A 148 0.53 -9.79 -6.66
C LEU A 148 1.72 -8.84 -6.65
N TRP A 149 2.43 -8.72 -5.53
CA TRP A 149 3.63 -7.90 -5.44
C TRP A 149 4.74 -8.43 -6.36
N ASP A 150 5.04 -9.72 -6.30
CA ASP A 150 6.10 -10.38 -7.11
C ASP A 150 5.81 -10.27 -8.61
N MET A 151 4.55 -10.36 -9.01
CA MET A 151 4.12 -10.17 -10.39
C MET A 151 4.26 -8.71 -10.85
N ALA A 152 3.87 -7.74 -10.00
CA ALA A 152 3.77 -6.35 -10.39
C ALA A 152 5.09 -5.57 -10.26
N ALA A 153 5.98 -5.93 -9.33
CA ALA A 153 7.22 -5.21 -9.07
C ALA A 153 8.11 -5.06 -10.33
N PRO A 154 8.35 -6.09 -11.16
CA PRO A 154 9.10 -5.94 -12.41
C PRO A 154 8.42 -5.01 -13.41
N LEU A 155 7.10 -4.94 -13.44
CA LEU A 155 6.35 -4.06 -14.33
C LEU A 155 6.44 -2.59 -13.88
N ILE A 156 6.40 -2.37 -12.57
CA ILE A 156 6.32 -1.03 -11.99
C ILE A 156 7.70 -0.40 -11.84
N PHE A 157 8.68 -1.15 -11.41
CA PHE A 157 10.03 -0.63 -11.16
C PHE A 157 10.98 -0.78 -12.36
N GLY A 158 10.69 -1.69 -13.29
CA GLY A 158 11.37 -1.84 -14.60
C GLY A 158 12.70 -2.42 -14.51
#